data_0c8f9d73cdab59c4988fabcb6217a8dd
#
_entry.id   0c8f9d73cdab59c4988fabcb6217a8dd
#
_cell.length_a   1.000
_cell.length_b   1.000
_cell.length_c   1.000
_cell.angle_alpha   90.00
_cell.angle_beta   90.00
_cell.angle_gamma   90.00
#
_symmetry.space_group_name_H-M   'P 1'
#
loop_
_entity.id
_entity.type
_entity.pdbx_description
1 polymer ?
#
loop_
_entity_poly.entity_id
_entity_poly.type
_entity_poly.pdbx_seq_one_letter_code
_entity_poly.pdbx_strand_id
1 'polypeptide(L)'
;MAHQQAAQAEADNGTSAAATDAPVFSGSYKVAASEAEKAVRQKSVDTTVSEFFALTRPIARGRIEKKTHIAEWVTIKQSAANVVIQFEGRGVETCPFSGSSKGKDPEGNDAEFAAHLSGGKLIQTVTTDEGKRTNTFVREPDGSLKLIVELRSTKFKTPVRYTLSYAKK
;
A
#
# COMPACT_ATOMS: atom_id res chain seq x y z
N MET A 1 -46.36 -9.50 58.29
CA MET A 1 -46.75 -10.65 57.45
C MET A 1 -46.28 -10.38 56.01
N ALA A 2 -45.62 -11.37 55.53
CA ALA A 2 -45.38 -11.68 54.12
C ALA A 2 -44.58 -10.68 53.31
N HIS A 3 -43.32 -11.01 52.99
CA HIS A 3 -42.81 -11.84 51.86
C HIS A 3 -43.02 -11.16 50.52
N GLN A 4 -41.94 -10.84 49.79
CA GLN A 4 -41.28 -11.65 48.80
C GLN A 4 -40.18 -10.80 48.18
N GLN A 5 -38.95 -11.12 48.26
CA GLN A 5 -38.25 -12.15 47.50
C GLN A 5 -38.30 -11.98 45.98
N ALA A 6 -37.10 -11.82 45.47
CA ALA A 6 -36.57 -12.37 44.25
C ALA A 6 -36.70 -11.51 43.00
N ALA A 7 -35.67 -11.18 42.38
CA ALA A 7 -35.11 -12.06 41.38
C ALA A 7 -33.81 -11.44 40.86
N GLN A 8 -32.78 -12.18 41.00
CA GLN A 8 -31.59 -12.13 40.20
C GLN A 8 -31.97 -12.30 38.74
N ALA A 9 -31.41 -11.47 37.91
CA ALA A 9 -31.20 -11.82 36.52
C ALA A 9 -29.76 -11.47 36.18
N GLU A 10 -28.93 -12.49 36.30
CA GLU A 10 -27.70 -12.60 35.60
C GLU A 10 -27.99 -12.44 34.09
N ALA A 11 -27.26 -11.56 33.46
CA ALA A 11 -27.01 -11.67 32.06
C ALA A 11 -25.57 -11.17 31.84
N ASP A 12 -24.67 -12.00 32.32
CA ASP A 12 -23.33 -12.10 31.77
C ASP A 12 -23.50 -12.57 30.33
N ASN A 13 -23.30 -11.69 29.40
CA ASN A 13 -23.01 -12.03 28.02
C ASN A 13 -21.75 -11.30 27.63
N GLY A 14 -20.66 -11.78 28.22
CA GLY A 14 -19.34 -11.59 27.70
C GLY A 14 -19.23 -12.20 26.29
N THR A 15 -19.71 -11.47 25.32
CA THR A 15 -19.27 -11.71 23.95
C THR A 15 -17.86 -11.13 23.82
N SER A 16 -16.91 -11.94 24.23
CA SER A 16 -15.52 -11.80 23.81
C SER A 16 -15.54 -11.85 22.28
N ALA A 17 -15.61 -10.67 21.65
CA ALA A 17 -15.28 -10.52 20.26
C ALA A 17 -13.84 -10.99 20.11
N ALA A 18 -13.68 -12.16 19.51
CA ALA A 18 -12.38 -12.67 19.10
C ALA A 18 -11.66 -11.52 18.39
N ALA A 19 -10.59 -11.05 18.99
CA ALA A 19 -9.67 -10.14 18.34
C ALA A 19 -9.19 -10.89 17.09
N THR A 20 -9.75 -10.51 15.96
CA THR A 20 -9.31 -10.98 14.67
C THR A 20 -7.87 -10.51 14.57
N ASP A 21 -6.93 -11.44 14.59
CA ASP A 21 -5.48 -11.18 14.49
C ASP A 21 -5.24 -10.55 13.11
N ALA A 22 -5.44 -9.23 13.02
CA ALA A 22 -5.19 -8.49 11.79
C ALA A 22 -3.69 -8.60 11.48
N PRO A 23 -3.32 -8.99 10.26
CA PRO A 23 -1.92 -9.21 9.93
C PRO A 23 -1.13 -7.94 10.18
N VAL A 24 -0.06 -8.06 10.98
CA VAL A 24 0.85 -6.96 11.28
C VAL A 24 1.90 -6.89 10.18
N PHE A 25 1.96 -5.75 9.49
CA PHE A 25 2.91 -5.49 8.41
C PHE A 25 4.20 -4.81 8.89
N SER A 26 4.28 -4.43 10.18
CA SER A 26 5.46 -3.74 10.71
C SER A 26 6.74 -4.54 10.50
N GLY A 27 7.76 -3.86 9.99
CA GLY A 27 9.07 -4.43 9.73
C GLY A 27 9.88 -3.63 8.73
N SER A 28 11.13 -4.05 8.56
CA SER A 28 12.01 -3.57 7.50
C SER A 28 12.24 -4.70 6.51
N TYR A 29 12.19 -4.37 5.24
CA TYR A 29 12.23 -5.34 4.14
C TYR A 29 13.22 -4.87 3.09
N LYS A 30 13.99 -5.81 2.53
CA LYS A 30 14.92 -5.57 1.44
C LYS A 30 14.41 -6.17 0.15
N VAL A 31 14.64 -5.52 -0.97
CA VAL A 31 14.25 -6.02 -2.29
C VAL A 31 14.85 -7.41 -2.52
N ALA A 32 14.00 -8.32 -2.96
CA ALA A 32 14.32 -9.70 -3.34
C ALA A 32 13.64 -10.05 -4.68
N ALA A 33 13.33 -9.01 -5.46
CA ALA A 33 12.66 -9.16 -6.75
C ALA A 33 13.53 -9.91 -7.75
N SER A 34 12.96 -10.95 -8.35
CA SER A 34 13.60 -11.73 -9.40
C SER A 34 13.76 -10.90 -10.70
N GLU A 35 14.65 -11.34 -11.58
CA GLU A 35 14.79 -10.72 -12.91
C GLU A 35 13.48 -10.82 -13.71
N ALA A 36 12.68 -11.87 -13.51
CA ALA A 36 11.37 -12.00 -14.14
C ALA A 36 10.40 -10.91 -13.65
N GLU A 37 10.35 -10.62 -12.35
CA GLU A 37 9.51 -9.55 -11.80
C GLU A 37 9.94 -8.17 -12.32
N LYS A 38 11.25 -7.92 -12.39
CA LYS A 38 11.81 -6.69 -12.98
C LYS A 38 11.45 -6.55 -14.47
N ALA A 39 11.52 -7.65 -15.22
CA ALA A 39 11.12 -7.68 -16.63
C ALA A 39 9.63 -7.41 -16.82
N VAL A 40 8.75 -7.94 -15.97
CA VAL A 40 7.32 -7.64 -16.00
C VAL A 40 7.06 -6.16 -15.74
N ARG A 41 7.73 -5.56 -14.74
CA ARG A 41 7.66 -4.12 -14.50
C ARG A 41 8.09 -3.34 -15.75
N GLN A 42 9.25 -3.67 -16.35
CA GLN A 42 9.76 -2.97 -17.51
C GLN A 42 8.80 -3.07 -18.71
N LYS A 43 8.28 -4.27 -18.98
CA LYS A 43 7.27 -4.48 -20.03
C LYS A 43 6.01 -3.65 -19.79
N SER A 44 5.53 -3.55 -18.55
CA SER A 44 4.37 -2.74 -18.20
C SER A 44 4.62 -1.25 -18.46
N VAL A 45 5.80 -0.75 -18.10
CA VAL A 45 6.24 0.63 -18.40
C VAL A 45 6.28 0.86 -19.90
N ASP A 46 6.91 -0.04 -20.66
CA ASP A 46 7.04 0.08 -22.11
C ASP A 46 5.69 0.10 -22.82
N THR A 47 4.75 -0.75 -22.39
CA THR A 47 3.39 -0.78 -22.91
C THR A 47 2.70 0.56 -22.71
N THR A 48 2.74 1.12 -21.50
CA THR A 48 2.13 2.42 -21.19
C THR A 48 2.82 3.55 -21.96
N VAL A 49 4.15 3.55 -22.05
CA VAL A 49 4.91 4.58 -22.78
C VAL A 49 4.60 4.55 -24.28
N SER A 50 4.29 3.38 -24.86
CA SER A 50 3.95 3.25 -26.27
C SER A 50 2.69 4.03 -26.67
N GLU A 51 1.81 4.35 -25.72
CA GLU A 51 0.59 5.15 -25.94
C GLU A 51 0.90 6.64 -26.24
N PHE A 52 2.08 7.13 -25.89
CA PHE A 52 2.46 8.52 -26.11
C PHE A 52 2.99 8.75 -27.51
N PHE A 53 2.82 9.97 -28.02
CA PHE A 53 3.42 10.38 -29.28
C PHE A 53 4.94 10.24 -29.24
N ALA A 54 5.56 9.90 -30.37
CA ALA A 54 6.98 9.61 -30.47
C ALA A 54 7.88 10.70 -29.84
N LEU A 55 7.55 11.97 -30.05
CA LEU A 55 8.31 13.11 -29.51
C LEU A 55 8.20 13.27 -27.98
N THR A 56 7.11 12.80 -27.37
CA THR A 56 6.86 12.94 -25.92
C THR A 56 7.22 11.67 -25.14
N ARG A 57 7.45 10.55 -25.81
CA ARG A 57 7.78 9.26 -25.19
C ARG A 57 8.97 9.32 -24.23
N PRO A 58 10.09 9.97 -24.56
CA PRO A 58 11.23 10.04 -23.63
C PRO A 58 10.87 10.73 -22.32
N ILE A 59 10.08 11.81 -22.37
CA ILE A 59 9.63 12.55 -21.19
C ILE A 59 8.66 11.68 -20.37
N ALA A 60 7.70 11.04 -21.03
CA ALA A 60 6.73 10.15 -20.38
C ALA A 60 7.44 8.97 -19.70
N ARG A 61 8.42 8.35 -20.38
CA ARG A 61 9.26 7.27 -19.85
C ARG A 61 9.96 7.71 -18.58
N GLY A 62 10.69 8.81 -18.60
CA GLY A 62 11.42 9.28 -17.43
C GLY A 62 10.52 9.53 -16.22
N ARG A 63 9.32 10.09 -16.41
CA ARG A 63 8.34 10.31 -15.34
C ARG A 63 7.77 8.99 -14.79
N ILE A 64 7.39 8.06 -15.67
CA ILE A 64 6.81 6.78 -15.27
C ILE A 64 7.87 5.94 -14.55
N GLU A 65 9.10 5.87 -15.06
CA GLU A 65 10.20 5.13 -14.42
C GLU A 65 10.54 5.68 -13.04
N LYS A 66 10.52 7.00 -12.85
CA LYS A 66 10.72 7.63 -11.55
C LYS A 66 9.62 7.25 -10.56
N LYS A 67 8.34 7.25 -11.00
CA LYS A 67 7.18 6.87 -10.17
C LYS A 67 7.14 5.37 -9.87
N THR A 68 7.75 4.54 -10.69
CA THR A 68 7.80 3.09 -10.58
C THR A 68 9.18 2.55 -10.20
N HIS A 69 10.06 3.42 -9.69
CA HIS A 69 11.39 3.02 -9.21
C HIS A 69 11.30 1.88 -8.21
N ILE A 70 12.14 0.87 -8.37
CA ILE A 70 12.25 -0.26 -7.45
C ILE A 70 13.13 0.18 -6.28
N ALA A 71 12.51 0.40 -5.13
CA ALA A 71 13.23 0.74 -3.91
C ALA A 71 14.01 -0.46 -3.38
N GLU A 72 15.26 -0.28 -2.96
CA GLU A 72 16.07 -1.36 -2.38
C GLU A 72 15.54 -1.82 -1.02
N TRP A 73 14.84 -0.94 -0.31
CA TRP A 73 14.21 -1.28 0.96
C TRP A 73 12.91 -0.52 1.18
N VAL A 74 12.06 -1.11 2.00
CA VAL A 74 10.85 -0.49 2.54
C VAL A 74 10.75 -0.76 4.03
N THR A 75 10.38 0.24 4.81
CA THR A 75 10.04 0.12 6.22
C THR A 75 8.58 0.44 6.43
N ILE A 76 7.89 -0.40 7.18
CA ILE A 76 6.48 -0.26 7.51
C ILE A 76 6.33 -0.24 9.02
N LYS A 77 5.62 0.75 9.56
CA LYS A 77 5.23 0.83 10.97
C LYS A 77 3.71 0.97 11.03
N GLN A 78 3.05 -0.07 11.49
CA GLN A 78 1.59 -0.12 11.59
C GLN A 78 1.17 0.13 13.03
N SER A 79 0.14 0.96 13.21
CA SER A 79 -0.58 1.19 14.48
C SER A 79 -2.06 0.87 14.28
N ALA A 80 -2.87 1.07 15.32
CA ALA A 80 -4.33 0.92 15.20
C ALA A 80 -4.98 1.99 14.31
N ALA A 81 -4.38 3.18 14.22
CA ALA A 81 -4.97 4.34 13.53
C ALA A 81 -4.39 4.59 12.14
N ASN A 82 -3.15 4.19 11.90
CA ASN A 82 -2.44 4.49 10.66
C ASN A 82 -1.34 3.48 10.36
N VAL A 83 -0.80 3.61 9.17
CA VAL A 83 0.48 3.00 8.80
C VAL A 83 1.42 4.08 8.31
N VAL A 84 2.68 3.98 8.71
CA VAL A 84 3.78 4.81 8.24
C VAL A 84 4.64 3.95 7.32
N ILE A 85 4.79 4.38 6.08
CA ILE A 85 5.56 3.65 5.07
C ILE A 85 6.68 4.54 4.57
N GLN A 86 7.87 3.99 4.48
CA GLN A 86 9.04 4.67 3.93
C GLN A 86 9.74 3.75 2.94
N PHE A 87 9.79 4.18 1.70
CA PHE A 87 10.62 3.56 0.66
C PHE A 87 11.95 4.29 0.54
N GLU A 88 12.98 3.57 0.12
CA GLU A 88 14.25 4.19 -0.23
C GLU A 88 14.06 5.35 -1.21
N GLY A 89 14.78 6.45 -0.97
CA GLY A 89 14.75 7.63 -1.84
C GLY A 89 13.44 8.41 -1.82
N ARG A 90 12.50 8.07 -0.92
CA ARG A 90 11.22 8.78 -0.76
C ARG A 90 11.08 9.31 0.66
N GLY A 91 10.23 10.33 0.83
CA GLY A 91 9.81 10.80 2.13
C GLY A 91 9.01 9.76 2.91
N VAL A 92 8.78 10.04 4.17
CA VAL A 92 7.91 9.24 5.03
C VAL A 92 6.46 9.51 4.65
N GLU A 93 5.71 8.46 4.34
CA GLU A 93 4.29 8.53 3.96
C GLU A 93 3.44 8.02 5.14
N THR A 94 2.72 8.93 5.80
CA THR A 94 1.78 8.56 6.88
C THR A 94 0.39 8.41 6.28
N CYS A 95 -0.15 7.21 6.37
CA CYS A 95 -1.43 6.84 5.75
C CYS A 95 -2.43 6.44 6.84
N PRO A 96 -3.41 7.29 7.17
CA PRO A 96 -4.45 6.94 8.13
C PRO A 96 -5.37 5.85 7.56
N PHE A 97 -5.93 5.02 8.46
CA PHE A 97 -6.94 4.01 8.11
C PHE A 97 -8.35 4.62 7.97
N SER A 98 -8.54 5.84 8.41
CA SER A 98 -9.78 6.61 8.23
C SER A 98 -9.45 7.98 7.66
N GLY A 99 -10.04 8.29 6.50
CA GLY A 99 -9.76 9.53 5.78
C GLY A 99 -8.43 9.50 5.03
N SER A 100 -7.80 10.67 4.88
CA SER A 100 -6.51 10.83 4.21
C SER A 100 -5.62 11.85 4.93
N SER A 101 -4.32 11.77 4.73
CA SER A 101 -3.36 12.80 5.10
C SER A 101 -2.82 13.50 3.86
N LYS A 102 -2.46 14.78 4.00
CA LYS A 102 -1.85 15.57 2.92
C LYS A 102 -0.34 15.57 3.05
N GLY A 103 0.35 15.57 1.92
CA GLY A 103 1.80 15.64 1.86
C GLY A 103 2.28 15.91 0.45
N LYS A 104 3.52 15.52 0.17
CA LYS A 104 4.15 15.66 -1.15
C LYS A 104 4.53 14.29 -1.70
N ASP A 105 4.32 14.09 -2.99
CA ASP A 105 4.87 12.93 -3.69
C ASP A 105 6.40 13.09 -3.90
N PRO A 106 7.11 12.08 -4.40
CA PRO A 106 8.56 12.17 -4.67
C PRO A 106 8.96 13.24 -5.69
N GLU A 107 8.02 13.77 -6.45
CA GLU A 107 8.23 14.84 -7.43
C GLU A 107 7.92 16.22 -6.86
N GLY A 108 7.44 16.30 -5.60
CA GLY A 108 7.09 17.54 -4.92
C GLY A 108 5.66 18.02 -5.16
N ASN A 109 4.83 17.23 -5.86
CA ASN A 109 3.42 17.54 -6.09
C ASN A 109 2.60 17.28 -4.83
N ASP A 110 1.48 18.01 -4.68
CA ASP A 110 0.53 17.73 -3.62
C ASP A 110 -0.06 16.34 -3.77
N ALA A 111 -0.10 15.60 -2.67
CA ALA A 111 -0.57 14.23 -2.62
C ALA A 111 -1.42 13.98 -1.38
N GLU A 112 -2.39 13.10 -1.53
CA GLU A 112 -3.18 12.54 -0.44
C GLU A 112 -2.81 11.08 -0.22
N PHE A 113 -2.57 10.72 1.04
CA PHE A 113 -2.16 9.39 1.47
C PHE A 113 -3.25 8.76 2.32
N ALA A 114 -3.64 7.55 2.00
CA ALA A 114 -4.60 6.76 2.76
C ALA A 114 -4.19 5.29 2.76
N ALA A 115 -4.68 4.53 3.74
CA ALA A 115 -4.50 3.09 3.77
C ALA A 115 -5.75 2.40 4.30
N HIS A 116 -5.90 1.12 3.99
CA HIS A 116 -6.88 0.26 4.62
C HIS A 116 -6.41 -1.19 4.63
N LEU A 117 -6.95 -1.97 5.54
CA LEU A 117 -6.74 -3.41 5.60
C LEU A 117 -7.94 -4.11 4.96
N SER A 118 -7.69 -5.04 4.05
CA SER A 118 -8.75 -5.81 3.38
C SER A 118 -8.23 -7.18 2.98
N GLY A 119 -8.95 -8.23 3.38
CA GLY A 119 -8.62 -9.60 3.02
C GLY A 119 -7.19 -10.02 3.40
N GLY A 120 -6.70 -9.57 4.58
CA GLY A 120 -5.34 -9.86 5.04
C GLY A 120 -4.24 -9.09 4.29
N LYS A 121 -4.60 -8.05 3.54
CA LYS A 121 -3.68 -7.21 2.78
C LYS A 121 -3.70 -5.79 3.32
N LEU A 122 -2.56 -5.10 3.26
CA LEU A 122 -2.45 -3.68 3.51
C LEU A 122 -2.47 -2.96 2.15
N ILE A 123 -3.43 -2.08 1.95
CA ILE A 123 -3.61 -1.33 0.71
C ILE A 123 -3.35 0.14 1.00
N GLN A 124 -2.27 0.67 0.43
CA GLN A 124 -1.94 2.09 0.46
C GLN A 124 -2.36 2.75 -0.84
N THR A 125 -2.92 3.93 -0.74
CA THR A 125 -3.30 4.77 -1.88
C THR A 125 -2.60 6.12 -1.79
N VAL A 126 -1.97 6.52 -2.87
CA VAL A 126 -1.39 7.85 -3.05
C VAL A 126 -2.10 8.50 -4.24
N THR A 127 -2.82 9.59 -3.97
CA THR A 127 -3.59 10.31 -4.98
C THR A 127 -2.99 11.69 -5.21
N THR A 128 -2.79 12.06 -6.46
CA THR A 128 -2.38 13.39 -6.91
C THR A 128 -3.38 13.90 -7.94
N ASP A 129 -3.26 15.14 -8.39
CA ASP A 129 -4.04 15.69 -9.50
C ASP A 129 -3.79 14.96 -10.83
N GLU A 130 -2.60 14.37 -11.01
CA GLU A 130 -2.23 13.64 -12.21
C GLU A 130 -2.67 12.18 -12.24
N GLY A 131 -3.00 11.59 -11.07
CA GLY A 131 -3.39 10.19 -11.01
C GLY A 131 -3.31 9.55 -9.62
N LYS A 132 -3.27 8.24 -9.62
CA LYS A 132 -3.35 7.42 -8.41
C LYS A 132 -2.36 6.27 -8.47
N ARG A 133 -1.59 6.09 -7.40
CA ARG A 133 -0.80 4.88 -7.16
C ARG A 133 -1.44 4.07 -6.03
N THR A 134 -1.62 2.79 -6.28
CA THR A 134 -2.06 1.82 -5.28
C THR A 134 -0.94 0.82 -5.04
N ASN A 135 -0.52 0.70 -3.79
CA ASN A 135 0.43 -0.30 -3.32
C ASN A 135 -0.32 -1.31 -2.45
N THR A 136 -0.36 -2.56 -2.87
CA THR A 136 -0.96 -3.64 -2.10
C THR A 136 0.16 -4.51 -1.54
N PHE A 137 0.28 -4.56 -0.22
CA PHE A 137 1.24 -5.39 0.48
C PHE A 137 0.55 -6.69 0.91
N VAL A 138 1.14 -7.81 0.53
CA VAL A 138 0.71 -9.15 0.92
C VAL A 138 1.83 -9.77 1.73
N ARG A 139 1.53 -10.16 2.97
CA ARG A 139 2.49 -10.86 3.80
C ARG A 139 2.47 -12.34 3.46
N GLU A 140 3.63 -12.88 3.13
CA GLU A 140 3.80 -14.31 2.88
C GLU A 140 4.03 -15.07 4.19
N PRO A 141 3.80 -16.40 4.22
CA PRO A 141 3.96 -17.20 5.42
C PRO A 141 5.38 -17.20 6.01
N ASP A 142 6.40 -16.99 5.19
CA ASP A 142 7.81 -16.88 5.61
C ASP A 142 8.17 -15.50 6.18
N GLY A 143 7.19 -14.60 6.24
CA GLY A 143 7.35 -13.23 6.73
C GLY A 143 7.86 -12.24 5.67
N SER A 144 8.13 -12.68 4.45
CA SER A 144 8.42 -11.79 3.33
C SER A 144 7.18 -11.01 2.89
N LEU A 145 7.37 -10.01 2.01
CA LEU A 145 6.29 -9.23 1.42
C LEU A 145 6.27 -9.39 -0.09
N LYS A 146 5.07 -9.48 -0.66
CA LYS A 146 4.80 -9.12 -2.05
C LYS A 146 4.20 -7.73 -2.09
N LEU A 147 4.77 -6.87 -2.91
CA LEU A 147 4.26 -5.54 -3.21
C LEU A 147 3.68 -5.53 -4.63
N ILE A 148 2.38 -5.40 -4.72
CA ILE A 148 1.67 -5.23 -6.00
C ILE A 148 1.45 -3.74 -6.20
N VAL A 149 1.98 -3.20 -7.30
CA VAL A 149 1.88 -1.77 -7.65
C VAL A 149 0.95 -1.60 -8.83
N GLU A 150 0.05 -0.65 -8.71
CA GLU A 150 -0.75 -0.15 -9.82
C GLU A 150 -0.63 1.37 -9.89
N LEU A 151 -0.19 1.89 -11.04
CA LEU A 151 -0.15 3.33 -11.33
C LEU A 151 -1.16 3.64 -12.43
N ARG A 152 -2.12 4.50 -12.10
CA ARG A 152 -3.11 5.07 -13.03
C ARG A 152 -2.88 6.55 -13.20
N SER A 153 -3.15 7.08 -14.38
CA SER A 153 -3.10 8.51 -14.67
C SER A 153 -4.17 8.86 -15.71
N THR A 154 -4.57 10.12 -15.72
CA THR A 154 -5.42 10.67 -16.78
C THR A 154 -4.69 10.80 -18.12
N LYS A 155 -3.37 10.69 -18.12
CA LYS A 155 -2.49 10.87 -19.29
C LYS A 155 -2.25 9.62 -20.11
N PHE A 156 -2.64 8.42 -19.58
CA PHE A 156 -2.51 7.15 -20.29
C PHE A 156 -3.66 6.20 -19.96
N LYS A 157 -4.00 5.30 -20.88
CA LYS A 157 -5.15 4.40 -20.74
C LYS A 157 -4.78 3.11 -20.01
N THR A 158 -3.63 2.54 -20.34
CA THR A 158 -3.16 1.27 -19.76
C THR A 158 -2.40 1.52 -18.47
N PRO A 159 -2.93 1.08 -17.31
CA PRO A 159 -2.22 1.24 -16.03
C PRO A 159 -0.89 0.49 -16.05
N VAL A 160 0.13 1.07 -15.41
CA VAL A 160 1.36 0.33 -15.10
C VAL A 160 1.08 -0.59 -13.93
N ARG A 161 1.30 -1.89 -14.09
CA ARG A 161 1.08 -2.92 -13.05
C ARG A 161 2.25 -3.88 -12.99
N TYR A 162 2.71 -4.16 -11.78
CA TYR A 162 3.76 -5.14 -11.53
C TYR A 162 3.75 -5.60 -10.08
N THR A 163 4.46 -6.68 -9.82
CA THR A 163 4.67 -7.24 -8.47
C THR A 163 6.15 -7.33 -8.19
N LEU A 164 6.55 -7.05 -6.96
CA LEU A 164 7.92 -7.16 -6.46
C LEU A 164 7.92 -7.93 -5.15
N SER A 165 8.92 -8.79 -4.99
CA SER A 165 9.19 -9.51 -3.75
C SER A 165 10.19 -8.77 -2.88
N TYR A 166 9.95 -8.76 -1.55
CA TYR A 166 10.80 -8.17 -0.53
C TYR A 166 11.02 -9.18 0.59
N ALA A 167 12.26 -9.45 0.93
CA ALA A 167 12.63 -10.28 2.06
C ALA A 167 12.62 -9.48 3.36
N LYS A 168 12.17 -10.08 4.46
CA LYS A 168 12.26 -9.47 5.78
C LYS A 168 13.73 -9.36 6.20
N LYS A 169 14.13 -8.19 6.75
CA LYS A 169 15.45 -7.98 7.39
C LYS A 169 15.45 -8.50 8.81
#